data_e5f06f7c7bd05542c56337a9a9429123
#
_entry.id   e5f06f7c7bd05542c56337a9a9429123
#
_cell.length_a   1.000
_cell.length_b   1.000
_cell.length_c   1.000
_cell.angle_alpha   90.00
_cell.angle_beta   90.00
_cell.angle_gamma   90.00
#
_symmetry.space_group_name_H-M   'P 1'
#
loop_
_entity.id
_entity.type
_entity.pdbx_description
1 polymer ?
#
loop_
_entity_poly.entity_id
_entity_poly.type
_entity_poly.pdbx_seq_one_letter_code
_entity_poly.pdbx_strand_id
1 'polypeptide(L)'
;TIRDYLHDYKGEEIFVREIRDKEGKVQDAKKRASDFGKTKEEVSKNVLENCIDVRLFGGTIPLNKDSVTFTGPVQFNLGRSLHKVDLKRIKGTGAFASGEGKANKTFREEYILSYSLVGFYGIINENAAKITNLTQGDINLLIEGMWNGTKNLISRSKVGQLPRLLIKVNYKEENYHIGGLLKKISLNKNVDDEAIRSPKNYTVN
;
A
#
# COMPACT_ATOMS: atom_id res chain seq x y z
N THR A 1 -2.07 -3.84 -3.95
CA THR A 1 -1.06 -4.82 -3.46
C THR A 1 -1.50 -5.49 -2.17
N ILE A 2 -1.51 -4.79 -1.02
CA ILE A 2 -2.01 -5.38 0.25
C ILE A 2 -3.50 -5.67 0.13
N ARG A 3 -4.30 -4.69 -0.32
CA ARG A 3 -5.75 -4.85 -0.51
C ARG A 3 -6.09 -6.00 -1.45
N ASP A 4 -5.43 -6.09 -2.59
CA ASP A 4 -5.65 -7.16 -3.57
C ASP A 4 -5.33 -8.53 -2.96
N TYR A 5 -4.20 -8.63 -2.22
CA TYR A 5 -3.86 -9.85 -1.52
C TYR A 5 -4.90 -10.26 -0.47
N LEU A 6 -5.36 -9.31 0.35
CA LEU A 6 -6.37 -9.57 1.38
C LEU A 6 -7.71 -10.01 0.76
N HIS A 7 -8.08 -9.39 -0.36
CA HIS A 7 -9.31 -9.76 -1.06
C HIS A 7 -9.20 -11.11 -1.76
N ASP A 8 -8.19 -11.27 -2.62
CA ASP A 8 -8.10 -12.40 -3.55
C ASP A 8 -7.69 -13.70 -2.87
N TYR A 9 -6.88 -13.63 -1.81
CA TYR A 9 -6.33 -14.81 -1.14
C TYR A 9 -6.86 -15.06 0.27
N LYS A 10 -7.45 -14.05 0.91
CA LYS A 10 -8.00 -14.17 2.27
C LYS A 10 -9.52 -14.02 2.32
N GLY A 11 -10.15 -13.61 1.23
CA GLY A 11 -11.59 -13.42 1.15
C GLY A 11 -12.11 -12.22 1.94
N GLU A 12 -11.21 -11.30 2.31
CA GLU A 12 -11.58 -10.11 3.06
C GLU A 12 -12.29 -9.10 2.16
N GLU A 13 -13.32 -8.45 2.71
CA GLU A 13 -13.99 -7.35 2.00
C GLU A 13 -13.14 -6.09 2.07
N ILE A 14 -12.99 -5.46 0.90
CA ILE A 14 -12.20 -4.24 0.70
C ILE A 14 -13.13 -3.13 0.22
N PHE A 15 -13.16 -2.01 0.96
CA PHE A 15 -13.95 -0.84 0.55
C PHE A 15 -13.36 -0.18 -0.69
N VAL A 16 -12.06 0.08 -0.69
CA VAL A 16 -11.34 0.78 -1.77
C VAL A 16 -10.89 -0.21 -2.83
N ARG A 17 -11.80 -0.60 -3.72
CA ARG A 17 -11.52 -1.42 -4.89
C ARG A 17 -12.41 -1.02 -6.08
N GLU A 18 -11.97 -1.32 -7.29
CA GLU A 18 -12.76 -1.15 -8.49
C GLU A 18 -13.85 -2.24 -8.56
N ILE A 19 -15.09 -1.83 -8.62
CA ILE A 19 -16.24 -2.71 -8.84
C ILE A 19 -16.94 -2.24 -10.11
N ARG A 20 -17.24 -3.17 -11.00
CA ARG A 20 -17.97 -2.90 -12.24
C ARG A 20 -19.39 -3.47 -12.13
N ASP A 21 -20.34 -2.71 -12.62
CA ASP A 21 -21.71 -3.18 -12.78
C ASP A 21 -21.85 -4.11 -14.00
N LYS A 22 -23.07 -4.59 -14.22
CA LYS A 22 -23.36 -5.52 -15.34
C LYS A 22 -23.10 -4.91 -16.73
N GLU A 23 -23.06 -3.60 -16.81
CA GLU A 23 -22.79 -2.83 -18.04
C GLU A 23 -21.29 -2.50 -18.19
N GLY A 24 -20.46 -2.94 -17.26
CA GLY A 24 -19.01 -2.69 -17.24
C GLY A 24 -18.61 -1.31 -16.71
N LYS A 25 -19.56 -0.51 -16.22
CA LYS A 25 -19.30 0.81 -15.65
C LYS A 25 -18.74 0.70 -14.24
N VAL A 26 -17.68 1.44 -13.97
CA VAL A 26 -17.07 1.49 -12.63
C VAL A 26 -17.99 2.18 -11.63
N GLN A 27 -18.19 1.55 -10.49
CA GLN A 27 -18.95 2.11 -9.38
C GLN A 27 -18.17 3.28 -8.75
N ASP A 28 -18.83 4.41 -8.56
CA ASP A 28 -18.24 5.53 -7.83
C ASP A 28 -18.28 5.32 -6.31
N ALA A 29 -17.54 6.15 -5.57
CA ALA A 29 -17.41 6.01 -4.13
C ALA A 29 -18.73 6.20 -3.36
N LYS A 30 -19.67 7.01 -3.86
CA LYS A 30 -20.99 7.20 -3.22
C LYS A 30 -21.88 5.97 -3.42
N LYS A 31 -21.86 5.40 -4.63
CA LYS A 31 -22.58 4.16 -4.91
C LYS A 31 -22.00 3.02 -4.07
N ARG A 32 -20.65 2.96 -3.97
CA ARG A 32 -19.99 1.99 -3.09
C ARG A 32 -20.40 2.14 -1.63
N ALA A 33 -20.48 3.37 -1.12
CA ALA A 33 -20.97 3.63 0.24
C ALA A 33 -22.41 3.13 0.46
N SER A 34 -23.29 3.26 -0.54
CA SER A 34 -24.68 2.82 -0.45
C SER A 34 -24.85 1.30 -0.34
N ASP A 35 -23.82 0.51 -0.70
CA ASP A 35 -23.82 -0.94 -0.49
C ASP A 35 -23.75 -1.29 1.01
N PHE A 36 -23.27 -0.37 1.86
CA PHE A 36 -23.10 -0.55 3.29
C PHE A 36 -24.19 0.11 4.14
N GLY A 37 -25.07 0.90 3.56
CA GLY A 37 -26.18 1.51 4.28
C GLY A 37 -26.77 2.75 3.61
N LYS A 38 -27.86 3.23 4.16
CA LYS A 38 -28.58 4.42 3.66
C LYS A 38 -28.32 5.64 4.53
N THR A 39 -28.02 5.44 5.80
CA THR A 39 -27.71 6.50 6.75
C THR A 39 -26.22 6.56 7.07
N LYS A 40 -25.75 7.67 7.61
CA LYS A 40 -24.37 7.86 8.03
C LYS A 40 -23.95 6.82 9.07
N GLU A 41 -24.83 6.56 10.02
CA GLU A 41 -24.63 5.62 11.12
C GLU A 41 -24.51 4.18 10.61
N GLU A 42 -25.40 3.78 9.70
CA GLU A 42 -25.35 2.45 9.07
C GLU A 42 -24.06 2.25 8.27
N VAL A 43 -23.72 3.21 7.42
CA VAL A 43 -22.49 3.14 6.61
C VAL A 43 -21.26 3.09 7.51
N SER A 44 -21.20 3.95 8.53
CA SER A 44 -20.10 3.99 9.50
C SER A 44 -19.91 2.63 10.18
N LYS A 45 -20.98 2.06 10.70
CA LYS A 45 -20.95 0.76 11.39
C LYS A 45 -20.56 -0.37 10.43
N ASN A 46 -21.31 -0.52 9.34
CA ASN A 46 -21.17 -1.67 8.44
C ASN A 46 -19.83 -1.68 7.70
N VAL A 47 -19.26 -0.52 7.40
CA VAL A 47 -17.93 -0.44 6.78
C VAL A 47 -16.84 -0.89 7.74
N LEU A 48 -16.91 -0.50 9.02
CA LEU A 48 -15.95 -0.97 10.02
C LEU A 48 -16.13 -2.47 10.32
N GLU A 49 -17.36 -2.98 10.33
CA GLU A 49 -17.59 -4.40 10.55
C GLU A 49 -17.09 -5.28 9.41
N ASN A 50 -17.24 -4.83 8.17
CA ASN A 50 -16.98 -5.67 7.01
C ASN A 50 -15.62 -5.38 6.32
N CYS A 51 -15.16 -4.12 6.26
CA CYS A 51 -14.04 -3.74 5.42
C CYS A 51 -12.73 -3.64 6.21
N ILE A 52 -11.87 -4.64 6.05
CA ILE A 52 -10.57 -4.68 6.73
C ILE A 52 -9.67 -3.49 6.36
N ASP A 53 -9.71 -3.02 5.12
CA ASP A 53 -8.87 -1.91 4.68
C ASP A 53 -9.24 -0.59 5.35
N VAL A 54 -10.50 -0.39 5.71
CA VAL A 54 -10.94 0.79 6.47
C VAL A 54 -10.55 0.65 7.94
N ARG A 55 -10.67 -0.54 8.54
CA ARG A 55 -10.13 -0.79 9.89
C ARG A 55 -8.63 -0.53 9.99
N LEU A 56 -7.87 -0.93 8.98
CA LEU A 56 -6.41 -0.75 8.92
C LEU A 56 -6.00 0.69 8.59
N PHE A 57 -6.46 1.21 7.46
CA PHE A 57 -5.91 2.42 6.85
C PHE A 57 -6.81 3.65 6.97
N GLY A 58 -8.04 3.48 7.46
CA GLY A 58 -9.03 4.53 7.47
C GLY A 58 -9.47 4.94 6.06
N GLY A 59 -10.14 6.07 5.98
CA GLY A 59 -10.58 6.64 4.71
C GLY A 59 -11.69 7.67 4.91
N THR A 60 -11.95 8.42 3.85
CA THR A 60 -13.11 9.31 3.74
C THR A 60 -14.11 8.72 2.77
N ILE A 61 -15.29 8.39 3.27
CA ILE A 61 -16.37 7.74 2.54
C ILE A 61 -17.41 8.80 2.23
N PRO A 62 -17.55 9.22 0.96
CA PRO A 62 -18.50 10.26 0.59
C PRO A 62 -19.93 9.73 0.61
N LEU A 63 -20.84 10.51 1.19
CA LEU A 63 -22.29 10.32 1.14
C LEU A 63 -22.92 11.41 0.26
N ASN A 64 -24.25 11.37 0.05
CA ASN A 64 -24.91 12.34 -0.84
C ASN A 64 -24.78 13.79 -0.36
N LYS A 65 -24.83 14.04 0.96
CA LYS A 65 -24.78 15.39 1.56
C LYS A 65 -23.73 15.50 2.67
N ASP A 66 -22.98 14.44 2.95
CA ASP A 66 -22.06 14.35 4.08
C ASP A 66 -20.91 13.37 3.75
N SER A 67 -20.08 13.08 4.73
CA SER A 67 -19.05 12.02 4.64
C SER A 67 -18.85 11.34 5.99
N VAL A 68 -18.36 10.11 5.94
CA VAL A 68 -17.82 9.40 7.10
C VAL A 68 -16.31 9.37 6.94
N THR A 69 -15.59 9.79 7.99
CA THR A 69 -14.11 9.81 7.95
C THR A 69 -13.55 9.04 9.14
N PHE A 70 -12.62 8.15 8.85
CA PHE A 70 -11.84 7.42 9.85
C PHE A 70 -10.35 7.67 9.64
N THR A 71 -9.65 8.02 10.72
CA THR A 71 -8.19 7.99 10.72
C THR A 71 -7.73 6.57 10.99
N GLY A 72 -7.06 5.97 10.02
CA GLY A 72 -6.58 4.60 10.17
C GLY A 72 -5.43 4.49 11.16
N PRO A 73 -5.42 3.44 11.98
CA PRO A 73 -4.34 3.18 12.94
C PRO A 73 -3.01 2.85 12.27
N VAL A 74 -3.05 2.29 11.08
CA VAL A 74 -1.85 1.89 10.33
C VAL A 74 -1.43 3.01 9.39
N GLN A 75 -0.28 3.60 9.65
CA GLN A 75 0.28 4.68 8.84
C GLN A 75 1.72 4.36 8.46
N PHE A 76 2.05 4.55 7.19
CA PHE A 76 3.39 4.36 6.64
C PHE A 76 3.97 5.67 6.13
N ASN A 77 5.25 5.87 6.36
CA ASN A 77 6.01 6.89 5.65
C ASN A 77 6.22 6.46 4.19
N LEU A 78 6.55 7.44 3.34
CA LEU A 78 7.00 7.15 1.98
C LEU A 78 8.25 6.27 2.02
N GLY A 79 8.29 5.27 1.16
CA GLY A 79 9.45 4.40 1.01
C GLY A 79 10.67 5.19 0.56
N ARG A 80 11.81 4.92 1.17
CA ARG A 80 13.10 5.55 0.83
C ARG A 80 14.12 4.51 0.44
N SER A 81 14.88 4.78 -0.60
CA SER A 81 16.09 4.02 -0.88
C SER A 81 17.09 4.18 0.28
N LEU A 82 17.70 3.08 0.69
CA LEU A 82 18.71 3.06 1.76
C LEU A 82 20.13 3.38 1.25
N HIS A 83 20.27 3.69 -0.04
CA HIS A 83 21.50 4.20 -0.67
C HIS A 83 21.14 5.18 -1.79
N LYS A 84 22.13 5.89 -2.27
CA LYS A 84 22.02 6.74 -3.46
C LYS A 84 21.64 5.90 -4.68
N VAL A 85 20.63 6.35 -5.42
CA VAL A 85 20.13 5.64 -6.61
C VAL A 85 20.39 6.44 -7.87
N ASP A 86 20.60 5.72 -8.96
CA ASP A 86 20.66 6.26 -10.31
C ASP A 86 19.28 6.12 -10.98
N LEU A 87 18.64 7.26 -11.23
CA LEU A 87 17.32 7.31 -11.85
C LEU A 87 17.47 7.36 -13.37
N LYS A 88 17.07 6.28 -14.05
CA LYS A 88 17.09 6.19 -15.51
C LYS A 88 15.72 6.52 -16.10
N ARG A 89 15.71 7.43 -17.07
CA ARG A 89 14.54 7.75 -17.87
C ARG A 89 14.53 6.91 -19.14
N ILE A 90 13.46 6.15 -19.34
CA ILE A 90 13.26 5.34 -20.54
C ILE A 90 12.09 5.94 -21.33
N LYS A 91 12.31 6.16 -22.62
CA LYS A 91 11.27 6.54 -23.58
C LYS A 91 10.87 5.33 -24.41
N GLY A 92 9.60 5.19 -24.67
CA GLY A 92 9.08 4.14 -25.54
C GLY A 92 7.91 4.65 -26.37
N THR A 93 7.61 3.95 -27.45
CA THR A 93 6.43 4.21 -28.28
C THR A 93 5.45 3.06 -28.18
N GLY A 94 4.15 3.36 -28.15
CA GLY A 94 3.09 2.35 -28.26
C GLY A 94 3.07 1.75 -29.67
N ALA A 95 2.78 0.45 -29.77
CA ALA A 95 2.65 -0.24 -31.06
C ALA A 95 1.41 0.21 -31.84
N PHE A 96 0.38 0.67 -31.15
CA PHE A 96 -0.89 1.09 -31.73
C PHE A 96 -1.18 2.57 -31.43
N ALA A 97 -1.88 3.23 -32.35
CA ALA A 97 -2.43 4.56 -32.11
C ALA A 97 -3.61 4.47 -31.12
N SER A 98 -3.89 5.54 -30.37
CA SER A 98 -4.93 5.59 -29.34
C SER A 98 -6.37 5.74 -29.88
N GLY A 99 -6.58 5.58 -31.20
CA GLY A 99 -7.90 5.66 -31.86
C GLY A 99 -7.79 5.64 -33.39
N GLU A 100 -8.90 5.34 -34.05
CA GLU A 100 -9.00 5.37 -35.49
C GLU A 100 -8.72 6.78 -36.05
N GLY A 101 -7.95 6.85 -37.15
CA GLY A 101 -7.56 8.11 -37.79
C GLY A 101 -6.39 8.86 -37.14
N LYS A 102 -5.82 8.38 -36.05
CA LYS A 102 -4.64 8.99 -35.43
C LYS A 102 -3.35 8.32 -35.94
N ALA A 103 -2.60 9.06 -36.74
CA ALA A 103 -1.29 8.61 -37.25
C ALA A 103 -0.19 8.58 -36.18
N ASN A 104 -0.38 9.24 -35.05
CA ASN A 104 0.63 9.39 -34.02
C ASN A 104 0.56 8.26 -32.98
N LYS A 105 1.67 7.54 -32.85
CA LYS A 105 1.88 6.53 -31.79
C LYS A 105 1.94 7.20 -30.42
N THR A 106 1.38 6.55 -29.41
CA THR A 106 1.44 7.02 -28.04
C THR A 106 2.88 6.94 -27.52
N PHE A 107 3.42 8.05 -27.04
CA PHE A 107 4.70 8.07 -26.36
C PHE A 107 4.52 7.67 -24.90
N ARG A 108 5.44 6.87 -24.40
CA ARG A 108 5.52 6.49 -23.00
C ARG A 108 6.87 6.92 -22.45
N GLU A 109 6.84 7.55 -21.28
CA GLU A 109 8.01 7.83 -20.49
C GLU A 109 7.87 7.10 -19.15
N GLU A 110 8.94 6.49 -18.71
CA GLU A 110 9.01 5.89 -17.38
C GLU A 110 10.39 6.11 -16.75
N TYR A 111 10.39 6.20 -15.43
CA TYR A 111 11.59 6.27 -14.63
C TYR A 111 11.82 4.94 -13.96
N ILE A 112 13.02 4.40 -14.06
CA ILE A 112 13.39 3.13 -13.45
C ILE A 112 14.63 3.28 -12.59
N LEU A 113 14.72 2.42 -11.58
CA LEU A 113 15.91 2.20 -10.77
C LEU A 113 16.51 0.85 -11.13
N SER A 114 17.81 0.80 -11.42
CA SER A 114 18.50 -0.45 -11.73
C SER A 114 18.52 -1.40 -10.53
N TYR A 115 18.71 -0.85 -9.34
CA TYR A 115 18.62 -1.53 -8.05
C TYR A 115 18.31 -0.52 -6.96
N SER A 116 17.50 -0.93 -6.01
CA SER A 116 17.27 -0.17 -4.78
C SER A 116 16.78 -1.08 -3.66
N LEU A 117 17.35 -0.97 -2.48
CA LEU A 117 16.75 -1.48 -1.26
C LEU A 117 15.91 -0.36 -0.65
N VAL A 118 14.59 -0.51 -0.73
CA VAL A 118 13.63 0.49 -0.25
C VAL A 118 13.17 0.11 1.15
N GLY A 119 13.39 1.00 2.10
CA GLY A 119 12.89 0.87 3.45
C GLY A 119 11.58 1.62 3.64
N PHE A 120 10.63 0.98 4.30
CA PHE A 120 9.38 1.58 4.77
C PHE A 120 9.37 1.55 6.29
N TYR A 121 8.88 2.61 6.89
CA TYR A 121 8.61 2.66 8.32
C TYR A 121 7.14 2.99 8.53
N GLY A 122 6.51 2.28 9.42
CA GLY A 122 5.11 2.51 9.76
C GLY A 122 4.86 2.31 11.25
N ILE A 123 3.73 2.82 11.69
CA ILE A 123 3.21 2.64 13.04
C ILE A 123 1.80 2.06 12.99
N ILE A 124 1.44 1.35 14.05
CA ILE A 124 0.08 0.94 14.35
C ILE A 124 -0.30 1.64 15.65
N ASN A 125 -1.16 2.65 15.57
CA ASN A 125 -1.57 3.45 16.71
C ASN A 125 -2.72 2.76 17.46
N GLU A 126 -2.49 2.42 18.72
CA GLU A 126 -3.46 1.72 19.56
C GLU A 126 -4.74 2.51 19.85
N ASN A 127 -4.64 3.84 19.96
CA ASN A 127 -5.82 4.68 20.24
C ASN A 127 -6.71 4.81 18.99
N ALA A 128 -6.12 4.98 17.81
CA ALA A 128 -6.86 4.96 16.55
C ALA A 128 -7.44 3.56 16.27
N ALA A 129 -6.75 2.48 16.70
CA ALA A 129 -7.22 1.11 16.58
C ALA A 129 -8.55 0.87 17.35
N LYS A 130 -8.72 1.49 18.52
CA LYS A 130 -9.96 1.43 19.29
C LYS A 130 -11.14 2.06 18.52
N ILE A 131 -10.89 3.14 17.77
CA ILE A 131 -11.90 3.85 16.99
C ILE A 131 -12.33 3.05 15.76
N THR A 132 -11.41 2.38 15.11
CA THR A 132 -11.67 1.61 13.89
C THR A 132 -12.01 0.14 14.16
N ASN A 133 -12.04 -0.28 15.43
CA ASN A 133 -12.25 -1.67 15.84
C ASN A 133 -11.17 -2.64 15.22
N LEU A 134 -9.94 -2.15 15.07
CA LEU A 134 -8.84 -2.96 14.55
C LEU A 134 -8.53 -4.11 15.50
N THR A 135 -8.46 -5.32 14.97
CA THR A 135 -8.18 -6.54 15.73
C THR A 135 -6.74 -7.02 15.56
N GLN A 136 -6.28 -7.89 16.46
CA GLN A 136 -4.99 -8.57 16.28
C GLN A 136 -5.00 -9.49 15.04
N GLY A 137 -6.15 -10.03 14.67
CA GLY A 137 -6.34 -10.79 13.43
C GLY A 137 -6.06 -9.93 12.20
N ASP A 138 -6.61 -8.72 12.15
CA ASP A 138 -6.37 -7.77 11.05
C ASP A 138 -4.88 -7.40 10.94
N ILE A 139 -4.19 -7.24 12.08
CA ILE A 139 -2.74 -6.95 12.09
C ILE A 139 -1.95 -8.13 11.53
N ASN A 140 -2.31 -9.36 11.85
CA ASN A 140 -1.64 -10.54 11.31
C ASN A 140 -1.84 -10.65 9.80
N LEU A 141 -3.05 -10.38 9.32
CA LEU A 141 -3.37 -10.33 7.89
C LEU A 141 -2.64 -9.18 7.18
N LEU A 142 -2.49 -8.01 7.82
CA LEU A 142 -1.67 -6.93 7.29
C LEU A 142 -0.22 -7.36 7.07
N ILE A 143 0.41 -7.98 8.07
CA ILE A 143 1.81 -8.45 8.00
C ILE A 143 1.97 -9.47 6.87
N GLU A 144 1.04 -10.42 6.77
CA GLU A 144 1.02 -11.40 5.70
C GLU A 144 0.82 -10.75 4.32
N GLY A 145 -0.10 -9.79 4.22
CA GLY A 145 -0.38 -9.03 3.00
C GLY A 145 0.79 -8.14 2.57
N MET A 146 1.55 -7.57 3.50
CA MET A 146 2.78 -6.83 3.21
C MET A 146 3.83 -7.74 2.56
N TRP A 147 4.02 -8.94 3.08
CA TRP A 147 5.01 -9.88 2.56
C TRP A 147 4.57 -10.52 1.24
N ASN A 148 3.45 -11.21 1.26
CA ASN A 148 2.98 -11.97 0.11
C ASN A 148 2.42 -11.07 -1.00
N GLY A 149 1.72 -10.00 -0.64
CA GLY A 149 1.22 -9.03 -1.61
C GLY A 149 2.36 -8.34 -2.37
N THR A 150 3.48 -8.03 -1.72
CA THR A 150 4.66 -7.47 -2.39
C THR A 150 5.32 -8.49 -3.31
N LYS A 151 5.48 -9.74 -2.85
CA LYS A 151 6.04 -10.83 -3.65
C LYS A 151 5.24 -11.14 -4.91
N ASN A 152 3.92 -10.99 -4.83
CA ASN A 152 2.98 -11.32 -5.91
C ASN A 152 2.70 -10.14 -6.87
N LEU A 153 3.42 -9.03 -6.74
CA LEU A 153 3.27 -7.92 -7.66
C LEU A 153 3.66 -8.30 -9.09
N ILE A 154 2.70 -8.17 -10.00
CA ILE A 154 2.85 -8.52 -11.41
C ILE A 154 2.64 -7.27 -12.26
N SER A 155 3.72 -6.59 -12.58
CA SER A 155 3.74 -5.58 -13.63
C SER A 155 5.16 -5.46 -14.16
N ARG A 156 5.31 -4.87 -15.35
CA ARG A 156 6.63 -4.70 -15.97
C ARG A 156 7.67 -4.06 -15.05
N SER A 157 7.28 -3.06 -14.28
CA SER A 157 8.19 -2.34 -13.36
C SER A 157 8.25 -2.95 -11.96
N LYS A 158 7.43 -3.97 -11.66
CA LYS A 158 7.32 -4.57 -10.33
C LYS A 158 7.80 -6.02 -10.26
N VAL A 159 7.91 -6.69 -11.40
CA VAL A 159 8.52 -8.03 -11.48
C VAL A 159 9.93 -7.98 -10.90
N GLY A 160 10.23 -8.89 -9.97
CA GLY A 160 11.52 -8.95 -9.27
C GLY A 160 11.60 -8.09 -8.00
N GLN A 161 10.56 -7.35 -7.65
CA GLN A 161 10.48 -6.73 -6.33
C GLN A 161 10.15 -7.81 -5.28
N LEU A 162 11.07 -7.98 -4.32
CA LEU A 162 10.96 -9.00 -3.30
C LEU A 162 11.06 -8.38 -1.90
N PRO A 163 10.20 -8.78 -0.96
CA PRO A 163 10.38 -8.43 0.43
C PRO A 163 11.66 -9.11 0.95
N ARG A 164 12.48 -8.39 1.70
CA ARG A 164 13.77 -8.89 2.20
C ARG A 164 13.80 -9.02 3.71
N LEU A 165 13.16 -8.08 4.39
CA LEU A 165 13.11 -8.05 5.84
C LEU A 165 11.81 -7.38 6.27
N LEU A 166 11.13 -7.94 7.25
CA LEU A 166 10.02 -7.34 7.93
C LEU A 166 10.24 -7.46 9.44
N ILE A 167 10.22 -6.35 10.13
CA ILE A 167 10.38 -6.29 11.57
C ILE A 167 9.12 -5.68 12.16
N LYS A 168 8.47 -6.40 13.07
CA LYS A 168 7.38 -5.90 13.90
C LYS A 168 7.87 -5.75 15.32
N VAL A 169 7.79 -4.55 15.86
CA VAL A 169 8.12 -4.25 17.24
C VAL A 169 6.83 -4.05 18.04
N ASN A 170 6.62 -4.84 19.06
CA ASN A 170 5.53 -4.66 20.01
C ASN A 170 6.07 -3.98 21.27
N TYR A 171 5.51 -2.85 21.63
CA TYR A 171 5.83 -2.16 22.87
C TYR A 171 4.97 -2.72 24.01
N LYS A 172 5.53 -2.79 25.19
CA LYS A 172 4.84 -3.30 26.39
C LYS A 172 4.04 -2.22 27.09
N GLU A 173 4.49 -0.97 26.97
CA GLU A 173 3.89 0.18 27.63
C GLU A 173 2.95 0.91 26.67
N GLU A 174 1.78 1.30 27.16
CA GLU A 174 0.82 2.10 26.41
C GLU A 174 1.39 3.49 26.08
N ASN A 175 0.98 4.03 24.92
CA ASN A 175 1.42 5.33 24.40
C ASN A 175 2.95 5.47 24.24
N TYR A 176 3.68 4.36 24.16
CA TYR A 176 5.13 4.36 24.01
C TYR A 176 5.57 3.82 22.65
N HIS A 177 6.49 4.52 21.99
CA HIS A 177 7.18 4.01 20.81
C HIS A 177 8.56 4.64 20.66
N ILE A 178 9.49 3.89 20.06
CA ILE A 178 10.82 4.37 19.67
C ILE A 178 10.74 4.80 18.21
N GLY A 179 11.02 6.07 17.93
CA GLY A 179 11.09 6.58 16.55
C GLY A 179 12.38 6.17 15.84
N GLY A 180 12.38 6.34 14.50
CA GLY A 180 13.61 6.25 13.71
C GLY A 180 14.19 4.85 13.55
N LEU A 181 13.41 3.78 13.73
CA LEU A 181 13.89 2.39 13.59
C LEU A 181 14.50 2.10 12.21
N LEU A 182 14.03 2.75 11.14
CA LEU A 182 14.62 2.59 9.81
C LEU A 182 16.09 3.03 9.75
N LYS A 183 16.50 3.97 10.61
CA LYS A 183 17.91 4.43 10.70
C LYS A 183 18.85 3.38 11.28
N LYS A 184 18.30 2.30 11.87
CA LYS A 184 19.08 1.15 12.36
C LYS A 184 19.58 0.26 11.22
N ILE A 185 19.07 0.44 10.01
CA ILE A 185 19.55 -0.26 8.82
C ILE A 185 20.50 0.70 8.11
N SER A 186 21.75 0.28 7.97
CA SER A 186 22.80 1.10 7.35
C SER A 186 23.59 0.32 6.30
N LEU A 187 24.16 1.04 5.34
CA LEU A 187 25.08 0.50 4.36
C LEU A 187 26.40 0.13 5.07
N ASN A 188 27.00 -0.97 4.69
CA ASN A 188 28.30 -1.38 5.19
C ASN A 188 29.38 -0.38 4.77
N LYS A 189 30.27 -0.03 5.70
CA LYS A 189 31.24 1.07 5.55
C LYS A 189 32.18 0.97 4.33
N ASN A 190 32.42 -0.23 3.84
CA ASN A 190 33.40 -0.51 2.78
C ASN A 190 32.75 -0.85 1.45
N VAL A 191 31.49 -0.47 1.25
CA VAL A 191 30.79 -0.72 -0.02
C VAL A 191 30.82 0.55 -0.87
N ASP A 192 31.33 0.42 -2.07
CA ASP A 192 31.25 1.46 -3.09
C ASP A 192 29.78 1.66 -3.51
N ASP A 193 29.30 2.90 -3.46
CA ASP A 193 27.92 3.26 -3.81
C ASP A 193 27.52 2.80 -5.22
N GLU A 194 28.47 2.72 -6.16
CA GLU A 194 28.20 2.24 -7.52
C GLU A 194 28.08 0.71 -7.62
N ALA A 195 28.59 -0.02 -6.63
CA ALA A 195 28.61 -1.49 -6.61
C ALA A 195 27.45 -2.13 -5.87
N ILE A 196 26.52 -1.34 -5.30
CA ILE A 196 25.43 -1.87 -4.50
C ILE A 196 24.42 -2.63 -5.37
N ARG A 197 24.33 -3.94 -5.17
CA ARG A 197 23.44 -4.86 -5.92
C ARG A 197 22.83 -5.96 -5.06
N SER A 198 23.07 -5.94 -3.74
CA SER A 198 22.64 -7.03 -2.85
C SER A 198 22.20 -6.52 -1.49
N PRO A 199 21.20 -7.15 -0.86
CA PRO A 199 20.86 -6.91 0.54
C PRO A 199 22.00 -7.17 1.52
N LYS A 200 22.98 -8.00 1.14
CA LYS A 200 24.18 -8.29 1.96
C LYS A 200 25.09 -7.08 2.16
N ASN A 201 24.89 -6.01 1.38
CA ASN A 201 25.63 -4.76 1.54
C ASN A 201 25.15 -3.92 2.74
N TYR A 202 24.15 -4.38 3.48
CA TYR A 202 23.55 -3.65 4.59
C TYR A 202 23.68 -4.41 5.91
N THR A 203 23.70 -3.65 7.00
CA THR A 203 23.71 -4.17 8.36
C THR A 203 22.51 -3.60 9.13
N VAL A 204 21.92 -4.43 9.98
CA VAL A 204 20.92 -4.04 10.98
C VAL A 204 21.62 -3.89 12.33
N ASN A 205 21.61 -2.67 12.90
CA ASN A 205 22.26 -2.32 14.16
C ASN A 205 21.28 -2.33 15.34
#